data_d26fe616ac907e22c50f695dca016573
#
_entry.id   d26fe616ac907e22c50f695dca016573
#
_cell.length_a   1.000
_cell.length_b   1.000
_cell.length_c   1.000
_cell.angle_alpha   90.00
_cell.angle_beta   90.00
_cell.angle_gamma   90.00
#
_symmetry.space_group_name_H-M   'P 1'
#
loop_
_entity.id
_entity.type
_entity.pdbx_description
1 polymer ?
#
loop_
_entity_poly.entity_id
_entity_poly.type
_entity_poly.pdbx_seq_one_letter_code
_entity_poly.pdbx_strand_id
1 'polypeptide(L)'
;MYYKIFIDTNIYDGANYSFQNAAFSAIRSRVKNKELELHINSVVEGEVKKHIVRDVKKASKELLGAVKNPKLAGFKNISGFKELLQVPDPGEWAEKTKEEFEKLLLECQCRRISVNGINVEAIMADYFGQKLPFEAKKPEEFKDAIAVASIIQEMDNLSEEELYVVISNDTGFREAVKEKAKEPKNLIVYDSLNSFVEFLAMTDDLAANLKLFFDNGGAEKEIIEAVKEVVDNA
;
A
#
# COMPACT_ATOMS: atom_id res chain seq x y z
N MET A 1 1.19 -4.05 -19.30
CA MET A 1 0.55 -3.08 -18.40
C MET A 1 1.49 -2.82 -17.24
N TYR A 2 1.74 -1.56 -16.90
CA TYR A 2 2.68 -1.17 -15.87
C TYR A 2 1.95 -0.47 -14.73
N TYR A 3 2.20 -0.91 -13.50
CA TYR A 3 1.50 -0.39 -12.33
C TYR A 3 2.39 0.58 -11.56
N LYS A 4 1.88 1.78 -11.27
CA LYS A 4 2.44 2.70 -10.29
C LYS A 4 1.58 2.62 -9.04
N ILE A 5 2.15 2.19 -7.93
CA ILE A 5 1.37 1.97 -6.70
C ILE A 5 1.75 2.95 -5.60
N PHE A 6 0.75 3.48 -4.94
CA PHE A 6 0.89 4.27 -3.71
C PHE A 6 0.25 3.51 -2.56
N ILE A 7 1.00 3.33 -1.49
CA ILE A 7 0.56 2.63 -0.28
C ILE A 7 0.46 3.64 0.85
N ASP A 8 -0.73 3.79 1.42
CA ASP A 8 -1.01 4.70 2.52
C ASP A 8 -0.43 4.19 3.84
N THR A 9 -0.19 5.10 4.79
CA THR A 9 0.38 4.87 6.13
C THR A 9 -0.32 3.72 6.86
N ASN A 10 -1.66 3.69 6.81
CA ASN A 10 -2.47 2.70 7.53
C ASN A 10 -2.24 1.25 7.09
N ILE A 11 -1.76 1.02 5.87
CA ILE A 11 -1.41 -0.31 5.37
C ILE A 11 -0.11 -0.81 6.00
N TYR A 12 0.90 0.06 6.16
CA TYR A 12 2.14 -0.27 6.87
C TYR A 12 1.88 -0.54 8.35
N ASP A 13 1.05 0.30 8.98
CA ASP A 13 0.62 0.13 10.37
C ASP A 13 -0.15 -1.18 10.56
N GLY A 14 -1.11 -1.47 9.67
CA GLY A 14 -1.91 -2.70 9.69
C GLY A 14 -1.09 -3.97 9.49
N ALA A 15 0.04 -3.88 8.80
CA ALA A 15 1.02 -4.97 8.69
C ALA A 15 1.88 -5.15 9.96
N ASN A 16 1.66 -4.34 11.00
CA ASN A 16 2.51 -4.29 12.22
C ASN A 16 4.00 -4.18 11.89
N TYR A 17 4.32 -3.42 10.85
CA TYR A 17 5.68 -3.21 10.33
C TYR A 17 6.41 -4.51 9.93
N SER A 18 5.66 -5.56 9.64
CA SER A 18 6.18 -6.84 9.13
C SER A 18 6.44 -6.75 7.63
N PHE A 19 7.49 -6.03 7.24
CA PHE A 19 7.81 -5.77 5.84
C PHE A 19 8.30 -7.00 5.06
N GLN A 20 8.55 -8.12 5.74
CA GLN A 20 8.95 -9.40 5.13
C GLN A 20 7.76 -10.35 4.89
N ASN A 21 6.52 -9.91 5.12
CA ASN A 21 5.33 -10.73 4.88
C ASN A 21 5.13 -11.04 3.38
N ALA A 22 4.22 -11.97 3.08
CA ALA A 22 3.98 -12.44 1.72
C ALA A 22 3.56 -11.32 0.76
N ALA A 23 2.72 -10.36 1.23
CA ALA A 23 2.22 -9.28 0.39
C ALA A 23 3.35 -8.32 -0.03
N PHE A 24 4.19 -7.84 0.90
CA PHE A 24 5.35 -7.02 0.56
C PHE A 24 6.40 -7.80 -0.25
N SER A 25 6.53 -9.11 -0.04
CA SER A 25 7.41 -9.95 -0.85
C SER A 25 6.93 -10.05 -2.30
N ALA A 26 5.62 -10.14 -2.53
CA ALA A 26 5.02 -10.08 -3.86
C ALA A 26 5.31 -8.73 -4.55
N ILE A 27 5.14 -7.60 -3.84
CA ILE A 27 5.48 -6.27 -4.36
C ILE A 27 6.95 -6.19 -4.79
N ARG A 28 7.90 -6.64 -3.93
CA ARG A 28 9.33 -6.67 -4.31
C ARG A 28 9.60 -7.47 -5.58
N SER A 29 8.94 -8.63 -5.71
CA SER A 29 9.09 -9.48 -6.89
C SER A 29 8.63 -8.75 -8.16
N ARG A 30 7.49 -8.08 -8.10
CA ARG A 30 6.93 -7.31 -9.23
C ARG A 30 7.80 -6.11 -9.61
N VAL A 31 8.32 -5.39 -8.61
CA VAL A 31 9.28 -4.30 -8.86
C VAL A 31 10.54 -4.83 -9.53
N LYS A 32 11.09 -5.94 -9.04
CA LYS A 32 12.28 -6.59 -9.64
C LYS A 32 12.06 -7.01 -11.09
N ASN A 33 10.86 -7.46 -11.42
CA ASN A 33 10.45 -7.85 -12.76
C ASN A 33 10.08 -6.65 -13.66
N LYS A 34 10.16 -5.41 -13.13
CA LYS A 34 9.76 -4.18 -13.84
C LYS A 34 8.29 -4.15 -14.27
N GLU A 35 7.43 -4.76 -13.49
CA GLU A 35 5.98 -4.78 -13.69
C GLU A 35 5.28 -3.70 -12.87
N LEU A 36 5.98 -3.17 -11.84
CA LEU A 36 5.43 -2.27 -10.84
C LEU A 36 6.48 -1.28 -10.35
N GLU A 37 6.07 -0.04 -10.10
CA GLU A 37 6.84 1.00 -9.41
C GLU A 37 6.14 1.39 -8.09
N LEU A 38 6.86 1.32 -6.97
CA LEU A 38 6.35 1.76 -5.68
C LEU A 38 6.56 3.26 -5.51
N HIS A 39 5.50 3.99 -5.19
CA HIS A 39 5.53 5.42 -4.89
C HIS A 39 5.30 5.67 -3.40
N ILE A 40 5.98 6.66 -2.87
CA ILE A 40 5.76 7.21 -1.53
C ILE A 40 5.98 8.73 -1.58
N ASN A 41 5.28 9.49 -0.74
CA ASN A 41 5.61 10.89 -0.52
C ASN A 41 6.22 11.11 0.87
N SER A 42 6.77 12.31 1.10
CA SER A 42 7.40 12.65 2.37
C SER A 42 6.44 12.65 3.57
N VAL A 43 5.14 12.84 3.32
CA VAL A 43 4.11 12.84 4.37
C VAL A 43 3.93 11.42 4.90
N VAL A 44 3.62 10.46 4.02
CA VAL A 44 3.45 9.04 4.39
C VAL A 44 4.74 8.48 4.96
N GLU A 45 5.91 8.75 4.35
CA GLU A 45 7.20 8.30 4.87
C GLU A 45 7.45 8.80 6.29
N GLY A 46 7.18 10.09 6.54
CA GLY A 46 7.31 10.70 7.86
C GLY A 46 6.32 10.14 8.88
N GLU A 47 5.07 9.88 8.47
CA GLU A 47 4.05 9.29 9.34
C GLU A 47 4.39 7.86 9.74
N VAL A 48 4.76 7.00 8.81
CA VAL A 48 5.18 5.62 9.10
C VAL A 48 6.31 5.62 10.13
N LYS A 49 7.35 6.44 9.92
CA LYS A 49 8.47 6.57 10.87
C LYS A 49 8.03 7.06 12.24
N LYS A 50 7.10 8.01 12.31
CA LYS A 50 6.52 8.51 13.56
C LYS A 50 5.69 7.45 14.28
N HIS A 51 4.88 6.69 13.52
CA HIS A 51 4.03 5.63 14.06
C HIS A 51 4.86 4.48 14.58
N ILE A 52 5.93 4.06 13.89
CA ILE A 52 6.91 3.09 14.41
C ILE A 52 7.39 3.48 15.81
N VAL A 53 7.83 4.72 15.99
CA VAL A 53 8.32 5.19 17.31
C VAL A 53 7.21 5.15 18.36
N ARG A 54 6.00 5.58 18.02
CA ARG A 54 4.83 5.57 18.91
C ARG A 54 4.50 4.14 19.36
N ASP A 55 4.42 3.23 18.41
CA ASP A 55 3.90 1.88 18.65
C ASP A 55 4.95 1.00 19.35
N VAL A 56 6.23 1.15 19.02
CA VAL A 56 7.32 0.51 19.74
C VAL A 56 7.36 0.98 21.19
N LYS A 57 7.21 2.30 21.46
CA LYS A 57 7.15 2.82 22.84
C LYS A 57 5.96 2.27 23.60
N LYS A 58 4.79 2.14 22.93
CA LYS A 58 3.59 1.56 23.54
C LYS A 58 3.81 0.09 23.88
N ALA A 59 4.28 -0.71 22.94
CA ALA A 59 4.57 -2.13 23.13
C ALA A 59 5.61 -2.38 24.23
N SER A 60 6.69 -1.58 24.27
CA SER A 60 7.69 -1.63 25.35
C SER A 60 7.08 -1.35 26.72
N LYS A 61 6.19 -0.35 26.82
CA LYS A 61 5.51 -0.02 28.07
C LYS A 61 4.59 -1.16 28.54
N GLU A 62 3.87 -1.77 27.64
CA GLU A 62 3.00 -2.92 27.92
C GLU A 62 3.82 -4.13 28.37
N LEU A 63 4.92 -4.42 27.69
CA LEU A 63 5.84 -5.51 28.07
C LEU A 63 6.46 -5.26 29.45
N LEU A 64 6.92 -4.05 29.73
CA LEU A 64 7.42 -3.65 31.07
C LEU A 64 6.35 -3.82 32.15
N GLY A 65 5.10 -3.49 31.84
CA GLY A 65 3.96 -3.71 32.74
C GLY A 65 3.76 -5.21 33.04
N ALA A 66 3.82 -6.04 32.00
CA ALA A 66 3.73 -7.50 32.14
C ALA A 66 4.88 -8.06 33.00
N VAL A 67 6.12 -7.65 32.73
CA VAL A 67 7.31 -8.09 33.48
C VAL A 67 7.24 -7.70 34.96
N LYS A 68 6.63 -6.56 35.28
CA LYS A 68 6.44 -6.10 36.67
C LYS A 68 5.26 -6.74 37.36
N ASN A 69 4.46 -7.57 36.68
CA ASN A 69 3.29 -8.21 37.28
C ASN A 69 3.74 -9.16 38.42
N PRO A 70 3.22 -9.00 39.65
CA PRO A 70 3.57 -9.83 40.80
C PRO A 70 3.31 -11.31 40.59
N LYS A 71 2.30 -11.67 39.76
CA LYS A 71 1.97 -13.06 39.41
C LYS A 71 3.09 -13.77 38.63
N LEU A 72 3.95 -13.00 37.96
CA LEU A 72 5.10 -13.55 37.23
C LEU A 72 6.36 -13.68 38.13
N ALA A 73 6.31 -13.19 39.38
CA ALA A 73 7.47 -13.24 40.27
C ALA A 73 7.92 -14.69 40.56
N GLY A 74 6.96 -15.64 40.66
CA GLY A 74 7.26 -17.06 40.87
C GLY A 74 7.99 -17.73 39.71
N PHE A 75 7.87 -17.20 38.51
CA PHE A 75 8.50 -17.76 37.31
C PHE A 75 9.92 -17.24 37.07
N LYS A 76 10.37 -16.21 37.80
CA LYS A 76 11.71 -15.59 37.64
C LYS A 76 12.87 -16.56 37.89
N ASN A 77 12.61 -17.67 38.60
CA ASN A 77 13.61 -18.70 38.91
C ASN A 77 13.64 -19.84 37.88
N ILE A 78 12.75 -19.81 36.88
CA ILE A 78 12.74 -20.80 35.80
C ILE A 78 13.83 -20.41 34.80
N SER A 79 14.71 -21.39 34.47
CA SER A 79 15.75 -21.19 33.47
C SER A 79 15.15 -20.76 32.11
N GLY A 80 15.73 -19.75 31.46
CA GLY A 80 15.23 -19.17 30.21
C GLY A 80 14.14 -18.11 30.38
N PHE A 81 13.50 -18.01 31.55
CA PHE A 81 12.45 -17.01 31.75
C PHE A 81 13.00 -15.60 31.95
N LYS A 82 14.20 -15.50 32.49
CA LYS A 82 14.91 -14.21 32.67
C LYS A 82 15.22 -13.55 31.32
N GLU A 83 15.62 -14.31 30.35
CA GLU A 83 15.95 -13.88 28.99
C GLU A 83 14.69 -13.41 28.25
N LEU A 84 13.57 -14.10 28.45
CA LEU A 84 12.25 -13.68 27.90
C LEU A 84 11.74 -12.37 28.49
N LEU A 85 12.19 -12.00 29.70
CA LEU A 85 11.78 -10.78 30.38
C LEU A 85 12.72 -9.58 30.09
N GLN A 86 13.74 -9.77 29.28
CA GLN A 86 14.57 -8.63 28.85
C GLN A 86 13.76 -7.76 27.90
N VAL A 87 13.43 -6.56 28.36
CA VAL A 87 12.77 -5.54 27.53
C VAL A 87 13.87 -4.74 26.85
N PRO A 88 14.02 -4.84 25.54
CA PRO A 88 14.99 -4.04 24.82
C PRO A 88 14.71 -2.54 24.95
N ASP A 89 15.72 -1.72 24.71
CA ASP A 89 15.55 -0.28 24.66
C ASP A 89 14.55 0.11 23.55
N PRO A 90 13.50 0.88 23.88
CA PRO A 90 12.49 1.26 22.90
C PRO A 90 13.06 2.11 21.76
N GLY A 91 14.12 2.88 22.01
CA GLY A 91 14.80 3.67 20.99
C GLY A 91 15.50 2.78 19.98
N GLU A 92 16.27 1.78 20.48
CA GLU A 92 16.96 0.81 19.62
C GLU A 92 15.97 0.01 18.76
N TRP A 93 14.86 -0.43 19.35
CA TRP A 93 13.81 -1.15 18.61
C TRP A 93 13.17 -0.29 17.52
N ALA A 94 12.86 0.97 17.85
CA ALA A 94 12.29 1.88 16.87
C ALA A 94 13.26 2.14 15.72
N GLU A 95 14.56 2.31 15.99
CA GLU A 95 15.54 2.49 14.91
C GLU A 95 15.67 1.23 14.03
N LYS A 96 15.79 0.05 14.61
CA LYS A 96 15.80 -1.21 13.82
C LYS A 96 14.55 -1.37 12.95
N THR A 97 13.38 -1.03 13.48
CA THR A 97 12.12 -1.12 12.70
C THR A 97 12.10 -0.09 11.57
N LYS A 98 12.63 1.11 11.79
CA LYS A 98 12.80 2.12 10.72
C LYS A 98 13.80 1.65 9.65
N GLU A 99 14.90 1.01 10.06
CA GLU A 99 15.88 0.43 9.13
C GLU A 99 15.24 -0.63 8.24
N GLU A 100 14.35 -1.49 8.77
CA GLU A 100 13.60 -2.45 7.97
C GLU A 100 12.62 -1.76 7.00
N PHE A 101 12.01 -0.66 7.41
CA PHE A 101 11.18 0.15 6.49
C PHE A 101 12.01 0.78 5.37
N GLU A 102 13.14 1.41 5.69
CA GLU A 102 14.06 1.97 4.69
C GLU A 102 14.58 0.90 3.73
N LYS A 103 14.87 -0.28 4.25
CA LYS A 103 15.29 -1.43 3.45
C LYS A 103 14.20 -1.85 2.47
N LEU A 104 12.92 -1.90 2.90
CA LEU A 104 11.78 -2.13 1.99
C LEU A 104 11.78 -1.11 0.86
N LEU A 105 11.87 0.19 1.19
CA LEU A 105 11.86 1.27 0.20
C LEU A 105 13.03 1.15 -0.79
N LEU A 106 14.21 0.78 -0.29
CA LEU A 106 15.42 0.58 -1.11
C LEU A 106 15.28 -0.64 -2.03
N GLU A 107 14.85 -1.79 -1.49
CA GLU A 107 14.66 -3.04 -2.24
C GLU A 107 13.60 -2.88 -3.34
N CYS A 108 12.57 -2.08 -3.08
CA CYS A 108 11.54 -1.71 -4.06
C CYS A 108 11.97 -0.54 -4.96
N GLN A 109 13.19 -0.02 -4.85
CA GLN A 109 13.62 1.17 -5.59
C GLN A 109 12.56 2.28 -5.56
N CYS A 110 11.95 2.47 -4.38
CA CYS A 110 10.77 3.29 -4.20
C CYS A 110 10.99 4.73 -4.70
N ARG A 111 10.10 5.18 -5.57
CA ARG A 111 10.11 6.55 -6.07
C ARG A 111 9.45 7.49 -5.07
N ARG A 112 10.20 8.50 -4.64
CA ARG A 112 9.66 9.56 -3.79
C ARG A 112 8.96 10.61 -4.66
N ILE A 113 7.64 10.58 -4.66
CA ILE A 113 6.83 11.58 -5.38
C ILE A 113 6.83 12.92 -4.63
N SER A 114 6.81 14.00 -5.41
CA SER A 114 6.95 15.35 -4.86
C SER A 114 5.66 15.84 -4.21
N VAL A 115 5.79 16.52 -3.08
CA VAL A 115 4.74 17.36 -2.50
C VAL A 115 4.91 18.85 -2.86
N ASN A 116 5.93 19.19 -3.68
CA ASN A 116 6.12 20.56 -4.14
C ASN A 116 5.14 20.88 -5.26
N GLY A 117 4.70 22.14 -5.29
CA GLY A 117 3.75 22.60 -6.30
C GLY A 117 2.29 22.27 -6.01
N ILE A 118 2.00 21.59 -4.89
CA ILE A 118 0.64 21.34 -4.45
C ILE A 118 -0.09 22.68 -4.21
N ASN A 119 -1.30 22.78 -4.73
CA ASN A 119 -2.13 23.97 -4.55
C ASN A 119 -2.72 24.02 -3.12
N VAL A 120 -2.03 24.73 -2.23
CA VAL A 120 -2.44 24.88 -0.83
C VAL A 120 -3.77 25.63 -0.72
N GLU A 121 -4.05 26.60 -1.61
CA GLU A 121 -5.33 27.33 -1.61
C GLU A 121 -6.51 26.41 -1.90
N ALA A 122 -6.33 25.43 -2.81
CA ALA A 122 -7.34 24.42 -3.08
C ALA A 122 -7.58 23.50 -1.85
N ILE A 123 -6.52 23.10 -1.15
CA ILE A 123 -6.62 22.33 0.08
C ILE A 123 -7.37 23.12 1.17
N MET A 124 -7.07 24.41 1.32
CA MET A 124 -7.78 25.29 2.27
C MET A 124 -9.25 25.49 1.89
N ALA A 125 -9.57 25.60 0.60
CA ALA A 125 -10.94 25.69 0.13
C ALA A 125 -11.74 24.41 0.44
N ASP A 126 -11.11 23.24 0.30
CA ASP A 126 -11.72 21.96 0.66
C ASP A 126 -11.91 21.84 2.18
N TYR A 127 -10.94 22.28 2.98
CA TYR A 127 -11.05 22.33 4.44
C TYR A 127 -12.24 23.17 4.91
N PHE A 128 -12.35 24.41 4.44
CA PHE A 128 -13.47 25.29 4.79
C PHE A 128 -14.80 24.81 4.20
N GLY A 129 -14.77 24.17 3.05
CA GLY A 129 -15.93 23.56 2.40
C GLY A 129 -16.35 22.21 2.97
N GLN A 130 -15.61 21.66 3.94
CA GLN A 130 -15.80 20.31 4.51
C GLN A 130 -15.88 19.22 3.43
N LYS A 131 -15.07 19.37 2.38
CA LYS A 131 -14.95 18.38 1.30
C LYS A 131 -13.88 17.36 1.64
N LEU A 132 -13.99 16.15 1.08
CA LEU A 132 -13.01 15.09 1.28
C LEU A 132 -11.57 15.55 0.99
N PRO A 133 -10.60 15.15 1.84
CA PRO A 133 -10.72 14.23 2.98
C PRO A 133 -11.22 14.88 4.28
N PHE A 134 -11.55 16.18 4.31
CA PHE A 134 -12.01 16.90 5.48
C PHE A 134 -13.49 16.66 5.75
N GLU A 135 -13.79 15.71 6.60
CA GLU A 135 -15.14 15.47 7.08
C GLU A 135 -15.41 16.16 8.42
N ALA A 136 -16.68 16.40 8.76
CA ALA A 136 -17.07 17.01 10.04
C ALA A 136 -16.54 16.22 11.26
N LYS A 137 -16.33 14.90 11.13
CA LYS A 137 -15.79 14.04 12.19
C LYS A 137 -14.26 14.00 12.22
N LYS A 138 -13.59 14.41 11.13
CA LYS A 138 -12.15 14.39 10.95
C LYS A 138 -11.67 15.69 10.30
N PRO A 139 -11.76 16.83 11.00
CA PRO A 139 -11.50 18.14 10.38
C PRO A 139 -10.02 18.43 10.13
N GLU A 140 -9.08 17.63 10.67
CA GLU A 140 -7.64 17.93 10.65
C GLU A 140 -6.83 17.04 9.70
N GLU A 141 -7.47 16.48 8.66
CA GLU A 141 -6.85 15.53 7.71
C GLU A 141 -5.98 16.23 6.64
N PHE A 142 -5.21 17.26 7.05
CA PHE A 142 -4.31 17.99 6.12
C PHE A 142 -3.23 17.11 5.50
N LYS A 143 -2.76 16.09 6.23
CA LYS A 143 -1.77 15.14 5.72
C LYS A 143 -2.35 14.31 4.58
N ASP A 144 -3.58 13.83 4.76
CA ASP A 144 -4.30 13.07 3.75
C ASP A 144 -4.57 13.96 2.52
N ALA A 145 -4.98 15.21 2.73
CA ALA A 145 -5.19 16.14 1.63
C ALA A 145 -3.90 16.39 0.82
N ILE A 146 -2.76 16.51 1.48
CA ILE A 146 -1.45 16.66 0.81
C ILE A 146 -1.08 15.36 0.09
N ALA A 147 -1.28 14.20 0.72
CA ALA A 147 -1.01 12.91 0.11
C ALA A 147 -1.88 12.70 -1.15
N VAL A 148 -3.18 12.96 -1.06
CA VAL A 148 -4.11 12.92 -2.20
C VAL A 148 -3.66 13.86 -3.31
N ALA A 149 -3.34 15.12 -2.99
CA ALA A 149 -2.89 16.09 -3.99
C ALA A 149 -1.61 15.65 -4.71
N SER A 150 -0.65 15.02 -4.00
CA SER A 150 0.57 14.49 -4.62
C SER A 150 0.30 13.30 -5.54
N ILE A 151 -0.67 12.44 -5.19
CA ILE A 151 -1.13 11.34 -6.04
C ILE A 151 -1.73 11.89 -7.34
N ILE A 152 -2.64 12.85 -7.23
CA ILE A 152 -3.27 13.47 -8.40
C ILE A 152 -2.23 14.13 -9.33
N GLN A 153 -1.25 14.84 -8.76
CA GLN A 153 -0.15 15.43 -9.53
C GLN A 153 0.67 14.38 -10.31
N GLU A 154 0.91 13.19 -9.73
CA GLU A 154 1.57 12.10 -10.43
C GLU A 154 0.68 11.48 -11.51
N MET A 155 -0.63 11.38 -11.26
CA MET A 155 -1.58 10.84 -12.23
C MET A 155 -1.72 11.69 -13.49
N ASP A 156 -1.56 13.01 -13.37
CA ASP A 156 -1.59 13.92 -14.53
C ASP A 156 -0.45 13.66 -15.54
N ASN A 157 0.57 12.90 -15.13
CA ASN A 157 1.73 12.53 -15.95
C ASN A 157 1.73 11.06 -16.41
N LEU A 158 0.60 10.34 -16.26
CA LEU A 158 0.51 8.95 -16.69
C LEU A 158 0.39 8.83 -18.21
N SER A 159 1.04 7.81 -18.77
CA SER A 159 0.78 7.36 -20.13
C SER A 159 -0.49 6.49 -20.20
N GLU A 160 -1.02 6.26 -21.42
CA GLU A 160 -2.21 5.43 -21.61
C GLU A 160 -2.01 3.95 -21.20
N GLU A 161 -0.76 3.48 -21.16
CA GLU A 161 -0.41 2.11 -20.80
C GLU A 161 -0.15 1.90 -19.31
N GLU A 162 -0.14 2.98 -18.53
CA GLU A 162 0.14 2.97 -17.10
C GLU A 162 -1.14 3.02 -16.27
N LEU A 163 -1.18 2.24 -15.19
CA LEU A 163 -2.25 2.27 -14.20
C LEU A 163 -1.69 2.78 -12.86
N TYR A 164 -2.38 3.72 -12.26
CA TYR A 164 -2.11 4.17 -10.91
C TYR A 164 -2.97 3.39 -9.92
N VAL A 165 -2.34 2.80 -8.94
CA VAL A 165 -3.01 1.99 -7.91
C VAL A 165 -2.81 2.68 -6.56
N VAL A 166 -3.90 2.92 -5.86
CA VAL A 166 -3.88 3.48 -4.50
C VAL A 166 -4.40 2.44 -3.53
N ILE A 167 -3.63 2.17 -2.48
CA ILE A 167 -3.97 1.18 -1.47
C ILE A 167 -4.08 1.87 -0.11
N SER A 168 -5.29 1.91 0.45
CA SER A 168 -5.58 2.48 1.76
C SER A 168 -6.80 1.79 2.37
N ASN A 169 -6.78 1.48 3.65
CA ASN A 169 -7.95 0.98 4.35
C ASN A 169 -8.89 2.11 4.83
N ASP A 170 -8.47 3.38 4.75
CA ASP A 170 -9.32 4.54 5.05
C ASP A 170 -10.26 4.84 3.88
N THR A 171 -11.57 4.73 4.14
CA THR A 171 -12.61 4.99 3.14
C THR A 171 -12.63 6.44 2.68
N GLY A 172 -12.46 7.40 3.62
CA GLY A 172 -12.43 8.83 3.29
C GLY A 172 -11.26 9.18 2.38
N PHE A 173 -10.07 8.60 2.64
CA PHE A 173 -8.92 8.75 1.77
C PHE A 173 -9.17 8.20 0.36
N ARG A 174 -9.71 6.97 0.26
CA ARG A 174 -10.00 6.36 -1.04
C ARG A 174 -11.02 7.16 -1.85
N GLU A 175 -12.07 7.65 -1.20
CA GLU A 175 -13.09 8.48 -1.84
C GLU A 175 -12.53 9.84 -2.26
N ALA A 176 -11.68 10.47 -1.44
CA ALA A 176 -10.99 11.69 -1.79
C ALA A 176 -10.14 11.54 -3.06
N VAL A 177 -9.38 10.44 -3.17
CA VAL A 177 -8.59 10.15 -4.38
C VAL A 177 -9.49 10.02 -5.60
N LYS A 178 -10.58 9.23 -5.52
CA LYS A 178 -11.53 9.04 -6.64
C LYS A 178 -12.18 10.35 -7.08
N GLU A 179 -12.67 11.14 -6.13
CA GLU A 179 -13.31 12.44 -6.40
C GLU A 179 -12.35 13.43 -7.07
N LYS A 180 -11.13 13.55 -6.52
CA LYS A 180 -10.12 14.48 -7.06
C LYS A 180 -9.59 14.06 -8.42
N ALA A 181 -9.48 12.77 -8.65
CA ALA A 181 -9.07 12.21 -9.93
C ALA A 181 -10.13 12.34 -11.03
N LYS A 182 -11.38 12.75 -10.73
CA LYS A 182 -12.48 12.94 -11.69
C LYS A 182 -12.74 11.70 -12.54
N GLU A 183 -12.82 10.55 -11.92
CA GLU A 183 -13.08 9.25 -12.57
C GLU A 183 -12.10 8.89 -13.69
N PRO A 184 -10.81 8.89 -13.46
CA PRO A 184 -9.83 8.55 -14.48
C PRO A 184 -9.91 7.07 -14.84
N LYS A 185 -9.78 6.77 -16.12
CA LYS A 185 -9.73 5.39 -16.62
C LYS A 185 -8.54 4.59 -16.08
N ASN A 186 -7.50 5.27 -15.61
CA ASN A 186 -6.22 4.69 -15.22
C ASN A 186 -6.01 4.64 -13.70
N LEU A 187 -7.06 4.75 -12.89
CA LEU A 187 -6.99 4.64 -11.42
C LEU A 187 -7.71 3.38 -10.94
N ILE A 188 -7.02 2.63 -10.10
CA ILE A 188 -7.61 1.52 -9.33
C ILE A 188 -7.34 1.77 -7.84
N VAL A 189 -8.35 1.54 -7.00
CA VAL A 189 -8.24 1.77 -5.56
C VAL A 189 -8.59 0.50 -4.81
N TYR A 190 -7.68 0.05 -3.93
CA TYR A 190 -7.86 -1.12 -3.07
C TYR A 190 -7.92 -0.72 -1.60
N ASP A 191 -8.63 -1.50 -0.82
CA ASP A 191 -8.74 -1.36 0.63
C ASP A 191 -7.62 -2.07 1.39
N SER A 192 -6.94 -3.01 0.76
CA SER A 192 -5.84 -3.77 1.36
C SER A 192 -4.77 -4.14 0.35
N LEU A 193 -3.55 -4.33 0.84
CA LEU A 193 -2.45 -4.82 0.03
C LEU A 193 -2.69 -6.26 -0.46
N ASN A 194 -3.36 -7.08 0.35
CA ASN A 194 -3.70 -8.46 -0.02
C ASN A 194 -4.65 -8.49 -1.22
N SER A 195 -5.72 -7.68 -1.22
CA SER A 195 -6.66 -7.60 -2.35
C SER A 195 -5.96 -7.22 -3.66
N PHE A 196 -4.97 -6.33 -3.60
CA PHE A 196 -4.18 -5.99 -4.78
C PHE A 196 -3.27 -7.14 -5.22
N VAL A 197 -2.61 -7.83 -4.29
CA VAL A 197 -1.76 -8.99 -4.60
C VAL A 197 -2.57 -10.14 -5.18
N GLU A 198 -3.77 -10.40 -4.68
CA GLU A 198 -4.72 -11.37 -5.23
C GLU A 198 -5.11 -11.00 -6.67
N PHE A 199 -5.42 -9.74 -6.93
CA PHE A 199 -5.70 -9.26 -8.30
C PHE A 199 -4.52 -9.52 -9.25
N LEU A 200 -3.28 -9.25 -8.82
CA LEU A 200 -2.09 -9.53 -9.63
C LEU A 200 -1.94 -11.03 -9.94
N ALA A 201 -2.21 -11.90 -8.96
CA ALA A 201 -2.17 -13.34 -9.16
C ALA A 201 -3.24 -13.81 -10.17
N MET A 202 -4.47 -13.30 -10.04
CA MET A 202 -5.57 -13.60 -10.98
C MET A 202 -5.25 -13.14 -12.41
N THR A 203 -4.59 -12.00 -12.57
CA THR A 203 -4.18 -11.52 -13.91
C THR A 203 -3.09 -12.39 -14.53
N ASP A 204 -2.16 -12.92 -13.74
CA ASP A 204 -1.16 -13.88 -14.23
C ASP A 204 -1.79 -15.18 -14.69
N ASP A 205 -2.71 -15.74 -13.89
CA ASP A 205 -3.42 -16.96 -14.23
C ASP A 205 -4.24 -16.80 -15.52
N LEU A 206 -4.92 -15.65 -15.66
CA LEU A 206 -5.67 -15.33 -16.86
C LEU A 206 -4.74 -15.22 -18.07
N ALA A 207 -3.62 -14.52 -17.96
CA ALA A 207 -2.64 -14.39 -19.02
C ALA A 207 -2.04 -15.74 -19.43
N ALA A 208 -1.72 -16.62 -18.47
CA ALA A 208 -1.23 -17.96 -18.71
C ALA A 208 -2.29 -18.82 -19.45
N ASN A 209 -3.54 -18.76 -19.02
CA ASN A 209 -4.65 -19.48 -19.66
C ASN A 209 -4.92 -19.00 -21.08
N LEU A 210 -4.91 -17.68 -21.32
CA LEU A 210 -5.04 -17.11 -22.67
C LEU A 210 -3.88 -17.55 -23.57
N LYS A 211 -2.65 -17.52 -23.05
CA LYS A 211 -1.50 -18.00 -23.82
C LYS A 211 -1.65 -19.46 -24.23
N LEU A 212 -2.03 -20.34 -23.28
CA LEU A 212 -2.29 -21.75 -23.58
C LEU A 212 -3.41 -21.93 -24.60
N PHE A 213 -4.46 -21.12 -24.53
CA PHE A 213 -5.56 -21.13 -25.50
C PHE A 213 -5.06 -20.78 -26.91
N PHE A 214 -4.26 -19.73 -27.06
CA PHE A 214 -3.68 -19.33 -28.35
C PHE A 214 -2.65 -20.33 -28.86
N ASP A 215 -1.74 -20.81 -27.98
CA ASP A 215 -0.71 -21.80 -28.35
C ASP A 215 -1.36 -23.13 -28.85
N ASN A 216 -2.54 -23.47 -28.35
CA ASN A 216 -3.32 -24.63 -28.80
C ASN A 216 -4.22 -24.35 -30.03
N GLY A 217 -4.10 -23.21 -30.68
CA GLY A 217 -4.88 -22.81 -31.85
C GLY A 217 -6.34 -22.50 -31.53
N GLY A 218 -6.69 -22.17 -30.27
CA GLY A 218 -8.06 -21.88 -29.85
C GLY A 218 -8.70 -20.71 -30.62
N ALA A 219 -7.93 -19.64 -30.81
CA ALA A 219 -8.40 -18.44 -31.54
C ALA A 219 -8.66 -18.75 -33.02
N GLU A 220 -7.80 -19.57 -33.67
CA GLU A 220 -7.97 -19.98 -35.06
C GLU A 220 -9.23 -20.84 -35.24
N LYS A 221 -9.49 -21.76 -34.32
CA LYS A 221 -10.70 -22.61 -34.39
C LYS A 221 -11.97 -21.80 -34.21
N GLU A 222 -12.04 -20.88 -33.25
CA GLU A 222 -13.22 -20.04 -33.01
C GLU A 222 -13.48 -19.07 -34.18
N ILE A 223 -12.42 -18.49 -34.77
CA ILE A 223 -12.56 -17.64 -35.95
C ILE A 223 -13.06 -18.47 -37.16
N ILE A 224 -12.52 -19.68 -37.36
CA ILE A 224 -12.95 -20.60 -38.43
C ILE A 224 -14.41 -21.02 -38.22
N GLU A 225 -14.83 -21.33 -37.00
CA GLU A 225 -16.22 -21.65 -36.69
C GLU A 225 -17.15 -20.47 -36.92
N ALA A 226 -16.79 -19.26 -36.45
CA ALA A 226 -17.56 -18.05 -36.67
C ALA A 226 -17.68 -17.68 -38.17
N VAL A 227 -16.60 -17.85 -38.95
CA VAL A 227 -16.62 -17.60 -40.38
C VAL A 227 -17.47 -18.64 -41.09
N LYS A 228 -17.42 -19.92 -40.69
CA LYS A 228 -18.30 -20.97 -41.25
C LYS A 228 -19.77 -20.67 -41.00
N GLU A 229 -20.12 -20.28 -39.76
CA GLU A 229 -21.48 -19.94 -39.38
C GLU A 229 -22.05 -18.76 -40.21
N VAL A 230 -21.22 -17.77 -40.53
CA VAL A 230 -21.60 -16.64 -41.40
C VAL A 230 -21.76 -17.08 -42.85
N VAL A 231 -20.90 -17.97 -43.36
CA VAL A 231 -20.96 -18.47 -44.74
C VAL A 231 -22.11 -19.43 -44.94
N ASP A 232 -22.42 -20.29 -43.97
CA ASP A 232 -23.50 -21.26 -44.05
C ASP A 232 -24.90 -20.61 -43.89
N ASN A 233 -24.96 -19.38 -43.39
CA ASN A 233 -26.20 -18.60 -43.24
C ASN A 233 -26.39 -17.51 -44.31
N ALA A 234 -25.52 -17.43 -45.31
CA ALA A 234 -25.57 -16.51 -46.46
C ALA A 234 -26.05 -17.21 -47.73
#